data_f1d11ea42ad13e28bd250e822a81933a
#
_entry.id   f1d11ea42ad13e28bd250e822a81933a
#
_cell.length_a   1.000
_cell.length_b   1.000
_cell.length_c   1.000
_cell.angle_alpha   90.00
_cell.angle_beta   90.00
_cell.angle_gamma   90.00
#
_symmetry.space_group_name_H-M   'P 1'
#
loop_
_entity.id
_entity.type
_entity.pdbx_description
1 polymer ?
#
loop_
_entity_poly.entity_id
_entity_poly.type
_entity_poly.pdbx_seq_one_letter_code
_entity_poly.pdbx_strand_id
1 'polypeptide(L)'
;MRVFVTGATGFIGSAVVGELLGAGHEVVGLARSDEAEARLRAAGAAAHRGALENPASLAAGARGADGVVHLAFIHDFSRYEENADTDRVAAAAMAEALAGTGKPLVVTSGTAVLPPGRVGTEADGPTAQTRAKSELVLAAASRGVRVSAVRLAPTVHGRGDRAFVPALIGIARQAGEAAYVGEGANRWPAVHRLDAARLFRLALEKGAAGSRFHGVAEEGIPVRAIAGAIGEGLGVPARSIAPEEAEARFGWLAGFVAADSPASSAATRGALGWEPREAGLLDDMREGGYFD
;
A
#
# COMPACT_ATOMS: atom_id res chain seq x y z
N MET A 1 -11.81 -13.95 14.38
CA MET A 1 -11.39 -12.73 15.13
C MET A 1 -12.27 -11.57 14.72
N ARG A 2 -12.49 -10.64 15.62
CA ARG A 2 -13.06 -9.33 15.31
C ARG A 2 -11.91 -8.37 14.97
N VAL A 3 -11.86 -7.88 13.72
CA VAL A 3 -10.74 -7.11 13.21
C VAL A 3 -11.15 -5.66 12.96
N PHE A 4 -10.46 -4.71 13.58
CA PHE A 4 -10.64 -3.29 13.30
C PHE A 4 -9.78 -2.88 12.11
N VAL A 5 -10.40 -2.32 11.07
CA VAL A 5 -9.72 -1.93 9.83
C VAL A 5 -9.88 -0.43 9.59
N THR A 6 -8.77 0.31 9.57
CA THR A 6 -8.78 1.70 9.13
C THR A 6 -8.54 1.76 7.62
N GLY A 7 -9.05 2.79 6.93
CA GLY A 7 -8.99 2.85 5.48
C GLY A 7 -9.84 1.78 4.76
N ALA A 8 -10.78 1.16 5.47
CA ALA A 8 -11.56 0.01 5.04
C ALA A 8 -12.36 0.21 3.74
N THR A 9 -12.74 1.45 3.39
CA THR A 9 -13.45 1.79 2.15
C THR A 9 -12.54 2.24 1.01
N GLY A 10 -11.22 2.26 1.23
CA GLY A 10 -10.23 2.61 0.22
C GLY A 10 -9.99 1.50 -0.80
N PHE A 11 -9.12 1.75 -1.77
CA PHE A 11 -8.80 0.81 -2.85
C PHE A 11 -8.27 -0.54 -2.33
N ILE A 12 -7.25 -0.51 -1.48
CA ILE A 12 -6.68 -1.72 -0.85
C ILE A 12 -7.58 -2.18 0.29
N GLY A 13 -8.09 -1.24 1.11
CA GLY A 13 -8.90 -1.56 2.28
C GLY A 13 -10.16 -2.34 1.98
N SER A 14 -10.87 -2.04 0.88
CA SER A 14 -12.05 -2.80 0.47
C SER A 14 -11.72 -4.26 0.09
N ALA A 15 -10.55 -4.49 -0.51
CA ALA A 15 -10.06 -5.84 -0.78
C ALA A 15 -9.70 -6.58 0.52
N VAL A 16 -9.04 -5.90 1.48
CA VAL A 16 -8.72 -6.46 2.80
C VAL A 16 -10.00 -6.81 3.58
N VAL A 17 -11.02 -5.95 3.54
CA VAL A 17 -12.33 -6.25 4.16
C VAL A 17 -12.93 -7.52 3.56
N GLY A 18 -12.97 -7.63 2.23
CA GLY A 18 -13.48 -8.82 1.53
C GLY A 18 -12.69 -10.08 1.87
N GLU A 19 -11.37 -10.01 1.89
CA GLU A 19 -10.47 -11.12 2.24
C GLU A 19 -10.68 -11.59 3.69
N LEU A 20 -10.79 -10.67 4.64
CA LEU A 20 -11.02 -10.99 6.05
C LEU A 20 -12.39 -11.63 6.28
N LEU A 21 -13.45 -11.07 5.68
CA LEU A 21 -14.80 -11.65 5.75
C LEU A 21 -14.84 -13.04 5.12
N GLY A 22 -14.22 -13.22 3.94
CA GLY A 22 -14.11 -14.50 3.26
C GLY A 22 -13.34 -15.56 4.06
N ALA A 23 -12.41 -15.14 4.92
CA ALA A 23 -11.69 -16.00 5.86
C ALA A 23 -12.44 -16.26 7.19
N GLY A 24 -13.68 -15.77 7.34
CA GLY A 24 -14.52 -15.98 8.52
C GLY A 24 -14.21 -15.05 9.69
N HIS A 25 -13.53 -13.92 9.46
CA HIS A 25 -13.37 -12.89 10.47
C HIS A 25 -14.58 -11.95 10.50
N GLU A 26 -14.86 -11.38 11.66
CA GLU A 26 -15.73 -10.20 11.78
C GLU A 26 -14.94 -8.94 11.50
N VAL A 27 -15.45 -8.03 10.68
CA VAL A 27 -14.77 -6.78 10.35
C VAL A 27 -15.52 -5.59 10.90
N VAL A 28 -14.78 -4.67 11.55
CA VAL A 28 -15.25 -3.35 11.97
C VAL A 28 -14.41 -2.31 11.25
N GLY A 29 -14.99 -1.64 10.25
CA GLY A 29 -14.28 -0.62 9.47
C GLY A 29 -14.40 0.77 10.08
N LEU A 30 -13.32 1.56 10.08
CA LEU A 30 -13.37 2.98 10.41
C LEU A 30 -14.15 3.75 9.32
N ALA A 31 -15.20 4.46 9.73
CA ALA A 31 -16.06 5.26 8.84
C ALA A 31 -16.08 6.73 9.26
N ARG A 32 -15.64 7.63 8.40
CA ARG A 32 -15.66 9.09 8.64
C ARG A 32 -16.94 9.78 8.15
N SER A 33 -17.78 9.08 7.40
CA SER A 33 -19.02 9.61 6.82
C SER A 33 -20.11 8.55 6.77
N ASP A 34 -21.35 8.95 6.59
CA ASP A 34 -22.49 8.04 6.43
C ASP A 34 -22.37 7.18 5.17
N GLU A 35 -21.80 7.75 4.09
CA GLU A 35 -21.51 7.00 2.88
C GLU A 35 -20.50 5.86 3.13
N ALA A 36 -19.42 6.15 3.87
CA ALA A 36 -18.43 5.14 4.24
C ALA A 36 -19.07 4.03 5.10
N GLU A 37 -19.93 4.40 6.04
CA GLU A 37 -20.68 3.45 6.87
C GLU A 37 -21.62 2.58 6.02
N ALA A 38 -22.37 3.18 5.09
CA ALA A 38 -23.26 2.44 4.19
C ALA A 38 -22.49 1.45 3.32
N ARG A 39 -21.31 1.85 2.79
CA ARG A 39 -20.44 0.97 2.01
C ARG A 39 -19.92 -0.22 2.82
N LEU A 40 -19.54 -0.01 4.09
CA LEU A 40 -19.10 -1.08 4.99
C LEU A 40 -20.23 -2.06 5.26
N ARG A 41 -21.43 -1.57 5.58
CA ARG A 41 -22.61 -2.41 5.80
C ARG A 41 -22.98 -3.23 4.56
N ALA A 42 -22.92 -2.61 3.38
CA ALA A 42 -23.17 -3.30 2.12
C ALA A 42 -22.13 -4.41 1.84
N ALA A 43 -20.91 -4.26 2.33
CA ALA A 43 -19.87 -5.28 2.26
C ALA A 43 -19.99 -6.37 3.35
N GLY A 44 -20.92 -6.27 4.29
CA GLY A 44 -21.09 -7.20 5.41
C GLY A 44 -20.23 -6.89 6.62
N ALA A 45 -19.62 -5.69 6.68
CA ALA A 45 -18.80 -5.23 7.81
C ALA A 45 -19.58 -4.27 8.72
N ALA A 46 -19.26 -4.27 10.01
CA ALA A 46 -19.72 -3.23 10.93
C ALA A 46 -18.93 -1.93 10.73
N ALA A 47 -19.49 -0.84 11.17
CA ALA A 47 -18.82 0.48 11.13
C ALA A 47 -18.51 1.00 12.53
N HIS A 48 -17.33 1.60 12.67
CA HIS A 48 -16.92 2.41 13.82
C HIS A 48 -16.74 3.86 13.34
N ARG A 49 -17.54 4.78 13.90
CA ARG A 49 -17.45 6.21 13.52
C ARG A 49 -16.20 6.84 14.09
N GLY A 50 -15.43 7.49 13.25
CA GLY A 50 -14.19 8.15 13.62
C GLY A 50 -13.39 8.60 12.40
N ALA A 51 -12.25 9.22 12.66
CA ALA A 51 -11.34 9.74 11.64
C ALA A 51 -9.89 9.44 12.02
N LEU A 52 -8.98 9.51 11.03
CA LEU A 52 -7.55 9.27 11.23
C LEU A 52 -6.94 10.30 12.18
N GLU A 53 -7.45 11.52 12.14
CA GLU A 53 -7.04 12.66 12.98
C GLU A 53 -7.61 12.61 14.40
N ASN A 54 -8.38 11.57 14.76
CA ASN A 54 -8.92 11.37 16.09
C ASN A 54 -8.32 10.12 16.77
N PRO A 55 -7.16 10.24 17.43
CA PRO A 55 -6.48 9.11 18.09
C PRO A 55 -7.33 8.41 19.15
N ALA A 56 -8.21 9.14 19.85
CA ALA A 56 -9.09 8.55 20.86
C ALA A 56 -10.11 7.58 20.24
N SER A 57 -10.68 7.94 19.09
CA SER A 57 -11.59 7.07 18.32
C SER A 57 -10.87 5.82 17.83
N LEU A 58 -9.63 5.96 17.30
CA LEU A 58 -8.82 4.85 16.84
C LEU A 58 -8.48 3.88 17.98
N ALA A 59 -8.06 4.41 19.12
CA ALA A 59 -7.79 3.63 20.34
C ALA A 59 -9.04 2.87 20.84
N ALA A 60 -10.23 3.49 20.75
CA ALA A 60 -11.49 2.83 21.10
C ALA A 60 -11.81 1.67 20.15
N GLY A 61 -11.66 1.87 18.84
CA GLY A 61 -11.81 0.81 17.84
C GLY A 61 -10.84 -0.35 18.06
N ALA A 62 -9.56 -0.06 18.33
CA ALA A 62 -8.54 -1.07 18.63
C ALA A 62 -8.84 -1.88 19.89
N ARG A 63 -9.24 -1.24 20.99
CA ARG A 63 -9.61 -1.94 22.24
C ARG A 63 -10.78 -2.91 22.04
N GLY A 64 -11.76 -2.54 21.21
CA GLY A 64 -12.96 -3.34 20.93
C GLY A 64 -12.73 -4.48 19.94
N ALA A 65 -11.50 -4.71 19.49
CA ALA A 65 -11.16 -5.70 18.47
C ALA A 65 -10.16 -6.75 19.00
N ASP A 66 -10.05 -7.90 18.31
CA ASP A 66 -9.04 -8.93 18.55
C ASP A 66 -7.75 -8.67 17.78
N GLY A 67 -7.79 -7.79 16.78
CA GLY A 67 -6.64 -7.38 15.98
C GLY A 67 -6.96 -6.15 15.14
N VAL A 68 -5.92 -5.49 14.63
CA VAL A 68 -6.02 -4.23 13.88
C VAL A 68 -5.24 -4.33 12.57
N VAL A 69 -5.86 -3.86 11.48
CA VAL A 69 -5.19 -3.60 10.20
C VAL A 69 -5.30 -2.09 9.89
N HIS A 70 -4.16 -1.42 9.86
CA HIS A 70 -4.09 0.02 9.65
C HIS A 70 -3.65 0.34 8.23
N LEU A 71 -4.62 0.73 7.38
CA LEU A 71 -4.45 1.07 5.97
C LEU A 71 -4.73 2.54 5.65
N ALA A 72 -5.35 3.27 6.59
CA ALA A 72 -5.70 4.67 6.35
C ALA A 72 -4.44 5.52 6.19
N PHE A 73 -4.43 6.37 5.16
CA PHE A 73 -3.42 7.39 4.94
C PHE A 73 -4.05 8.56 4.19
N ILE A 74 -3.62 9.79 4.48
CA ILE A 74 -4.08 10.99 3.77
C ILE A 74 -3.15 11.23 2.59
N HIS A 75 -3.65 11.00 1.35
CA HIS A 75 -2.89 11.12 0.11
C HIS A 75 -2.91 12.56 -0.44
N ASP A 76 -2.65 13.53 0.41
CA ASP A 76 -2.37 14.90 -0.01
C ASP A 76 -0.85 15.11 -0.01
N PHE A 77 -0.24 15.01 -1.20
CA PHE A 77 1.20 15.10 -1.37
C PHE A 77 1.76 16.52 -1.12
N SER A 78 0.91 17.54 -1.13
CA SER A 78 1.34 18.91 -0.79
C SER A 78 1.65 19.07 0.71
N ARG A 79 1.10 18.18 1.55
CA ARG A 79 1.27 18.15 3.01
C ARG A 79 1.79 16.80 3.50
N TYR A 80 2.67 16.17 2.71
CA TYR A 80 3.06 14.77 2.91
C TYR A 80 3.70 14.49 4.26
N GLU A 81 4.58 15.39 4.75
CA GLU A 81 5.21 15.25 6.08
C GLU A 81 4.19 15.29 7.23
N GLU A 82 3.26 16.24 7.17
CA GLU A 82 2.20 16.39 8.17
C GLU A 82 1.26 15.16 8.18
N ASN A 83 0.92 14.66 6.98
CA ASN A 83 0.09 13.46 6.84
C ASN A 83 0.80 12.20 7.35
N ALA A 84 2.12 12.12 7.19
CA ALA A 84 2.93 11.05 7.76
C ALA A 84 3.01 11.12 9.29
N ASP A 85 3.01 12.32 9.88
CA ASP A 85 2.92 12.49 11.33
C ASP A 85 1.55 12.13 11.88
N THR A 86 0.48 12.46 11.16
CA THR A 86 -0.88 12.03 11.49
C THR A 86 -0.98 10.50 11.51
N ASP A 87 -0.45 9.83 10.48
CA ASP A 87 -0.37 8.37 10.38
C ASP A 87 0.41 7.75 11.56
N ARG A 88 1.56 8.32 11.90
CA ARG A 88 2.38 7.91 13.05
C ARG A 88 1.62 8.02 14.37
N VAL A 89 0.93 9.13 14.60
CA VAL A 89 0.14 9.36 15.83
C VAL A 89 -1.02 8.36 15.90
N ALA A 90 -1.69 8.12 14.79
CA ALA A 90 -2.76 7.14 14.68
C ALA A 90 -2.28 5.71 15.01
N ALA A 91 -1.17 5.28 14.41
CA ALA A 91 -0.57 3.98 14.67
C ALA A 91 -0.14 3.83 16.14
N ALA A 92 0.47 4.88 16.73
CA ALA A 92 0.88 4.88 18.13
C ALA A 92 -0.30 4.77 19.09
N ALA A 93 -1.42 5.46 18.83
CA ALA A 93 -2.63 5.40 19.66
C ALA A 93 -3.25 3.99 19.67
N MET A 94 -3.27 3.32 18.51
CA MET A 94 -3.76 1.94 18.42
C MET A 94 -2.81 0.95 19.11
N ALA A 95 -1.49 1.12 18.95
CA ALA A 95 -0.50 0.29 19.64
C ALA A 95 -0.59 0.45 21.16
N GLU A 96 -0.76 1.66 21.66
CA GLU A 96 -0.95 1.92 23.11
C GLU A 96 -2.22 1.22 23.63
N ALA A 97 -3.29 1.28 22.87
CA ALA A 97 -4.56 0.63 23.21
C ALA A 97 -4.46 -0.91 23.28
N LEU A 98 -3.45 -1.50 22.60
CA LEU A 98 -3.19 -2.94 22.56
C LEU A 98 -2.02 -3.38 23.45
N ALA A 99 -1.36 -2.46 24.17
CA ALA A 99 -0.22 -2.79 25.01
C ALA A 99 -0.55 -3.88 26.04
N GLY A 100 0.32 -4.87 26.20
CA GLY A 100 0.17 -6.00 27.11
C GLY A 100 -0.86 -7.05 26.72
N THR A 101 -1.51 -6.92 25.56
CA THR A 101 -2.62 -7.85 25.17
C THR A 101 -2.17 -9.01 24.28
N GLY A 102 -0.99 -8.95 23.66
CA GLY A 102 -0.55 -9.92 22.66
C GLY A 102 -1.33 -9.84 21.32
N LYS A 103 -2.30 -8.92 21.18
CA LYS A 103 -3.11 -8.79 20.00
C LYS A 103 -2.30 -8.24 18.80
N PRO A 104 -2.64 -8.66 17.54
CA PRO A 104 -1.94 -8.18 16.36
C PRO A 104 -2.31 -6.76 15.98
N LEU A 105 -1.30 -6.00 15.54
CA LEU A 105 -1.43 -4.72 14.85
C LEU A 105 -0.58 -4.79 13.57
N VAL A 106 -1.23 -4.73 12.42
CA VAL A 106 -0.54 -4.66 11.12
C VAL A 106 -0.64 -3.25 10.59
N VAL A 107 0.50 -2.57 10.43
CA VAL A 107 0.56 -1.22 9.85
C VAL A 107 1.04 -1.25 8.42
N THR A 108 0.69 -0.23 7.64
CA THR A 108 1.09 -0.09 6.25
C THR A 108 2.27 0.86 6.11
N SER A 109 3.26 0.46 5.35
CA SER A 109 4.38 1.25 4.87
C SER A 109 4.57 1.02 3.37
N GLY A 110 5.68 1.41 2.78
CA GLY A 110 5.98 1.20 1.37
C GLY A 110 7.43 0.78 1.12
N THR A 111 7.68 0.04 0.04
CA THR A 111 9.05 -0.33 -0.36
C THR A 111 9.87 0.84 -0.89
N ALA A 112 9.23 1.95 -1.27
CA ALA A 112 9.92 3.18 -1.69
C ALA A 112 10.79 3.83 -0.59
N VAL A 113 10.70 3.35 0.66
CA VAL A 113 11.58 3.78 1.76
C VAL A 113 12.93 3.03 1.79
N LEU A 114 13.09 2.01 0.95
CA LEU A 114 14.29 1.18 0.88
C LEU A 114 15.44 1.86 0.10
N PRO A 115 16.69 1.40 0.28
CA PRO A 115 17.81 1.90 -0.49
C PRO A 115 17.59 1.72 -2.01
N PRO A 116 17.72 2.79 -2.81
CA PRO A 116 17.59 2.70 -4.26
C PRO A 116 18.76 1.99 -4.92
N GLY A 117 18.60 1.58 -6.19
CA GLY A 117 19.65 1.05 -7.05
C GLY A 117 20.04 -0.42 -6.80
N ARG A 118 19.42 -1.07 -5.82
CA ARG A 118 19.57 -2.52 -5.56
C ARG A 118 18.25 -3.12 -5.13
N VAL A 119 18.14 -4.44 -5.20
CA VAL A 119 16.96 -5.13 -4.68
C VAL A 119 16.89 -4.95 -3.16
N GLY A 120 15.86 -4.27 -2.69
CA GLY A 120 15.56 -4.11 -1.27
C GLY A 120 14.95 -5.38 -0.68
N THR A 121 15.27 -5.67 0.58
CA THR A 121 14.78 -6.85 1.31
C THR A 121 14.08 -6.45 2.60
N GLU A 122 13.37 -7.39 3.23
CA GLU A 122 12.67 -7.17 4.50
C GLU A 122 13.62 -6.84 5.65
N ALA A 123 14.89 -7.24 5.54
CA ALA A 123 15.94 -6.93 6.54
C ALA A 123 16.43 -5.48 6.43
N ASP A 124 16.21 -4.81 5.31
CA ASP A 124 16.67 -3.44 5.14
C ASP A 124 15.87 -2.46 6.00
N GLY A 125 16.60 -1.58 6.70
CA GLY A 125 16.01 -0.43 7.37
C GLY A 125 15.56 0.64 6.36
N PRO A 126 14.60 1.51 6.73
CA PRO A 126 14.18 2.60 5.88
C PRO A 126 15.28 3.67 5.77
N THR A 127 15.54 4.15 4.54
CA THR A 127 16.43 5.28 4.26
C THR A 127 15.66 6.60 4.18
N ALA A 128 14.40 6.55 3.77
CA ALA A 128 13.50 7.70 3.77
C ALA A 128 12.60 7.66 5.02
N GLN A 129 12.50 8.79 5.73
CA GLN A 129 11.81 8.84 7.01
C GLN A 129 10.29 9.03 6.87
N THR A 130 9.83 9.71 5.84
CA THR A 130 8.45 10.20 5.77
C THR A 130 7.41 9.08 5.79
N ARG A 131 7.37 8.18 4.80
CA ARG A 131 6.38 7.09 4.76
C ARG A 131 6.67 5.98 5.77
N ALA A 132 7.92 5.88 6.22
CA ALA A 132 8.33 4.91 7.24
C ALA A 132 7.98 5.33 8.67
N LYS A 133 7.39 6.51 8.91
CA LYS A 133 7.03 6.97 10.25
C LYS A 133 6.06 6.01 10.96
N SER A 134 5.15 5.34 10.24
CA SER A 134 4.30 4.28 10.80
C SER A 134 5.10 3.08 11.33
N GLU A 135 6.27 2.78 10.78
CA GLU A 135 7.11 1.68 11.26
C GLU A 135 7.75 1.93 12.65
N LEU A 136 7.75 3.18 13.13
CA LEU A 136 8.19 3.49 14.49
C LEU A 136 7.35 2.75 15.55
N VAL A 137 6.12 2.38 15.21
CA VAL A 137 5.25 1.60 16.09
C VAL A 137 5.74 0.18 16.33
N LEU A 138 6.67 -0.35 15.51
CA LEU A 138 7.27 -1.67 15.69
C LEU A 138 7.95 -1.81 17.07
N ALA A 139 8.40 -0.70 17.67
CA ALA A 139 8.92 -0.68 19.04
C ALA A 139 7.87 -1.14 20.08
N ALA A 140 6.58 -1.12 19.78
CA ALA A 140 5.53 -1.62 20.67
C ALA A 140 5.57 -3.14 20.87
N ALA A 141 6.35 -3.87 20.06
CA ALA A 141 6.64 -5.28 20.30
C ALA A 141 7.19 -5.55 21.70
N SER A 142 8.08 -4.67 22.21
CA SER A 142 8.62 -4.75 23.57
C SER A 142 7.60 -4.51 24.68
N ARG A 143 6.42 -3.99 24.32
CA ARG A 143 5.29 -3.73 25.23
C ARG A 143 4.15 -4.74 25.08
N GLY A 144 4.44 -5.90 24.50
CA GLY A 144 3.48 -7.00 24.36
C GLY A 144 2.38 -6.77 23.29
N VAL A 145 2.69 -6.01 22.25
CA VAL A 145 1.84 -5.91 21.04
C VAL A 145 2.45 -6.78 19.94
N ARG A 146 1.68 -7.61 19.27
CA ARG A 146 2.15 -8.39 18.12
C ARG A 146 2.09 -7.53 16.87
N VAL A 147 2.91 -6.48 16.85
CA VAL A 147 2.95 -5.48 15.78
C VAL A 147 3.84 -5.92 14.64
N SER A 148 3.39 -5.72 13.39
CA SER A 148 4.18 -5.90 12.17
C SER A 148 3.86 -4.81 11.15
N ALA A 149 4.76 -4.62 10.17
CA ALA A 149 4.57 -3.68 9.08
C ALA A 149 4.50 -4.43 7.74
N VAL A 150 3.53 -4.07 6.89
CA VAL A 150 3.47 -4.47 5.49
C VAL A 150 3.94 -3.30 4.63
N ARG A 151 5.06 -3.47 3.96
CA ARG A 151 5.60 -2.53 2.96
C ARG A 151 5.05 -2.90 1.60
N LEU A 152 4.16 -2.08 1.10
CA LEU A 152 3.58 -2.28 -0.23
C LEU A 152 4.51 -1.77 -1.32
N ALA A 153 4.50 -2.43 -2.47
CA ALA A 153 5.04 -1.87 -3.69
C ALA A 153 4.38 -0.52 -4.00
N PRO A 154 5.09 0.45 -4.60
CA PRO A 154 4.48 1.70 -5.04
C PRO A 154 3.36 1.46 -6.06
N THR A 155 3.47 0.39 -6.83
CA THR A 155 2.46 -0.02 -7.81
C THR A 155 1.60 -1.13 -7.23
N VAL A 156 0.60 -0.76 -6.42
CA VAL A 156 -0.51 -1.66 -6.08
C VAL A 156 -1.57 -1.48 -7.13
N HIS A 157 -1.85 -2.50 -7.93
CA HIS A 157 -2.71 -2.43 -9.09
C HIS A 157 -3.95 -3.31 -8.97
N GLY A 158 -4.85 -3.21 -9.94
CA GLY A 158 -6.12 -3.95 -9.99
C GLY A 158 -7.29 -3.04 -10.33
N ARG A 159 -8.44 -3.62 -10.62
CA ARG A 159 -9.64 -2.88 -11.00
C ARG A 159 -10.00 -1.80 -9.95
N GLY A 160 -10.10 -0.56 -10.41
CA GLY A 160 -10.41 0.60 -9.56
C GLY A 160 -9.19 1.28 -8.96
N ASP A 161 -7.98 0.97 -9.45
CA ASP A 161 -6.77 1.73 -9.16
C ASP A 161 -6.94 3.21 -9.53
N ARG A 162 -6.41 4.10 -8.70
CA ARG A 162 -6.44 5.57 -8.89
C ARG A 162 -5.09 6.20 -8.54
N ALA A 163 -4.03 5.39 -8.48
CA ALA A 163 -2.72 5.83 -8.04
C ALA A 163 -1.77 6.08 -9.24
N PHE A 164 -0.56 5.51 -9.17
CA PHE A 164 0.54 5.82 -10.08
C PHE A 164 0.24 5.44 -11.55
N VAL A 165 -0.30 4.24 -11.79
CA VAL A 165 -0.54 3.77 -13.17
C VAL A 165 -1.59 4.62 -13.87
N PRO A 166 -2.78 4.87 -13.30
CA PRO A 166 -3.76 5.78 -13.89
C PRO A 166 -3.25 7.21 -14.08
N ALA A 167 -2.40 7.70 -13.17
CA ALA A 167 -1.79 9.02 -13.31
C ALA A 167 -0.84 9.07 -14.53
N LEU A 168 0.00 8.05 -14.73
CA LEU A 168 0.86 7.93 -15.90
C LEU A 168 0.04 7.83 -17.20
N ILE A 169 -1.04 7.06 -17.21
CA ILE A 169 -1.98 6.96 -18.34
C ILE A 169 -2.59 8.32 -18.64
N GLY A 170 -3.02 9.07 -17.62
CA GLY A 170 -3.55 10.43 -17.78
C GLY A 170 -2.53 11.40 -18.39
N ILE A 171 -1.29 11.36 -17.95
CA ILE A 171 -0.18 12.16 -18.50
C ILE A 171 0.06 11.78 -19.96
N ALA A 172 0.13 10.48 -20.28
CA ALA A 172 0.39 10.02 -21.63
C ALA A 172 -0.77 10.39 -22.59
N ARG A 173 -2.02 10.31 -22.11
CA ARG A 173 -3.21 10.71 -22.89
C ARG A 173 -3.20 12.21 -23.23
N GLN A 174 -2.78 13.04 -22.29
CA GLN A 174 -2.67 14.50 -22.50
C GLN A 174 -1.50 14.87 -23.41
N ALA A 175 -0.40 14.15 -23.32
CA ALA A 175 0.81 14.42 -24.08
C ALA A 175 0.81 13.82 -25.50
N GLY A 176 -0.06 12.83 -25.75
CA GLY A 176 -0.06 12.07 -27.01
C GLY A 176 1.13 11.12 -27.14
N GLU A 177 1.83 10.83 -26.04
CA GLU A 177 2.96 9.89 -25.97
C GLU A 177 3.15 9.36 -24.53
N ALA A 178 3.58 8.12 -24.40
CA ALA A 178 3.94 7.50 -23.13
C ALA A 178 5.45 7.66 -22.90
N ALA A 179 5.85 8.56 -21.99
CA ALA A 179 7.27 8.87 -21.77
C ALA A 179 7.90 7.98 -20.70
N TYR A 180 9.21 7.73 -20.82
CA TYR A 180 10.08 7.19 -19.78
C TYR A 180 11.44 7.91 -19.80
N VAL A 181 12.13 7.95 -18.68
CA VAL A 181 13.38 8.72 -18.53
C VAL A 181 14.58 7.88 -18.97
N GLY A 182 15.45 8.44 -19.82
CA GLY A 182 16.68 7.79 -20.29
C GLY A 182 16.42 6.43 -20.93
N GLU A 183 17.14 5.39 -20.51
CA GLU A 183 16.96 4.01 -20.99
C GLU A 183 15.68 3.34 -20.45
N GLY A 184 15.02 3.93 -19.46
CA GLY A 184 13.85 3.35 -18.80
C GLY A 184 14.12 1.97 -18.18
N ALA A 185 15.38 1.67 -17.86
CA ALA A 185 15.80 0.39 -17.27
C ALA A 185 15.61 0.35 -15.75
N ASN A 186 15.36 1.47 -15.12
CA ASN A 186 14.99 1.58 -13.72
C ASN A 186 13.67 0.83 -13.47
N ARG A 187 13.56 0.21 -12.28
CA ARG A 187 12.55 -0.81 -12.01
C ARG A 187 11.59 -0.38 -10.90
N TRP A 188 10.33 -0.74 -11.09
CA TRP A 188 9.29 -0.61 -10.08
C TRP A 188 8.76 -1.99 -9.68
N PRO A 189 8.69 -2.31 -8.39
CA PRO A 189 8.00 -3.50 -7.92
C PRO A 189 6.48 -3.30 -8.02
N ALA A 190 5.75 -4.40 -8.14
CA ALA A 190 4.30 -4.37 -8.23
C ALA A 190 3.63 -5.48 -7.41
N VAL A 191 2.38 -5.26 -7.05
CA VAL A 191 1.51 -6.26 -6.43
C VAL A 191 0.05 -5.99 -6.76
N HIS A 192 -0.68 -7.03 -7.13
CA HIS A 192 -2.13 -6.89 -7.29
C HIS A 192 -2.81 -6.69 -5.93
N ARG A 193 -3.86 -5.85 -5.87
CA ARG A 193 -4.54 -5.48 -4.61
C ARG A 193 -5.12 -6.67 -3.84
N LEU A 194 -5.53 -7.74 -4.53
CA LEU A 194 -6.07 -8.95 -3.88
C LEU A 194 -4.94 -9.78 -3.27
N ASP A 195 -3.76 -9.83 -3.89
CA ASP A 195 -2.56 -10.44 -3.30
C ASP A 195 -2.09 -9.66 -2.08
N ALA A 196 -2.11 -8.32 -2.15
CA ALA A 196 -1.85 -7.47 -0.99
C ALA A 196 -2.84 -7.74 0.14
N ALA A 197 -4.14 -7.90 -0.16
CA ALA A 197 -5.16 -8.21 0.85
C ALA A 197 -4.90 -9.55 1.55
N ARG A 198 -4.54 -10.60 0.79
CA ARG A 198 -4.11 -11.89 1.37
C ARG A 198 -2.90 -11.74 2.28
N LEU A 199 -1.93 -10.91 1.89
CA LEU A 199 -0.76 -10.63 2.73
C LEU A 199 -1.15 -9.98 4.05
N PHE A 200 -2.01 -8.97 4.04
CA PHE A 200 -2.49 -8.32 5.27
C PHE A 200 -3.18 -9.32 6.20
N ARG A 201 -4.02 -10.21 5.67
CA ARG A 201 -4.64 -11.28 6.46
C ARG A 201 -3.59 -12.21 7.07
N LEU A 202 -2.65 -12.70 6.28
CA LEU A 202 -1.61 -13.60 6.77
C LEU A 202 -0.70 -12.92 7.80
N ALA A 203 -0.35 -11.64 7.61
CA ALA A 203 0.40 -10.87 8.59
C ALA A 203 -0.37 -10.69 9.91
N LEU A 204 -1.68 -10.44 9.83
CA LEU A 204 -2.56 -10.37 11.00
C LEU A 204 -2.63 -11.70 11.76
N GLU A 205 -2.77 -12.82 11.05
CA GLU A 205 -2.93 -14.15 11.64
C GLU A 205 -1.62 -14.71 12.19
N LYS A 206 -0.52 -14.57 11.43
CA LYS A 206 0.74 -15.32 11.64
C LYS A 206 1.97 -14.44 11.86
N GLY A 207 1.90 -13.12 11.56
CA GLY A 207 3.05 -12.24 11.61
C GLY A 207 3.68 -12.20 13.00
N ALA A 208 5.00 -12.41 13.09
CA ALA A 208 5.72 -12.26 14.33
C ALA A 208 5.88 -10.79 14.73
N ALA A 209 5.94 -10.51 16.03
CA ALA A 209 6.12 -9.16 16.53
C ALA A 209 7.46 -8.54 16.06
N GLY A 210 7.42 -7.29 15.62
CA GLY A 210 8.57 -6.55 15.11
C GLY A 210 8.92 -6.83 13.65
N SER A 211 8.18 -7.73 12.96
CA SER A 211 8.48 -8.12 11.58
C SER A 211 8.08 -7.05 10.56
N ARG A 212 8.81 -7.06 9.45
CA ARG A 212 8.46 -6.34 8.22
C ARG A 212 8.18 -7.36 7.13
N PHE A 213 7.12 -7.15 6.37
CA PHE A 213 6.73 -7.99 5.25
C PHE A 213 6.63 -7.15 3.99
N HIS A 214 7.05 -7.69 2.85
CA HIS A 214 6.97 -6.98 1.57
C HIS A 214 5.79 -7.50 0.73
N GLY A 215 4.84 -6.61 0.43
CA GLY A 215 3.76 -6.84 -0.53
C GLY A 215 4.27 -6.59 -1.95
N VAL A 216 5.06 -7.53 -2.45
CA VAL A 216 5.72 -7.48 -3.76
C VAL A 216 5.52 -8.82 -4.45
N ALA A 217 4.73 -8.83 -5.54
CA ALA A 217 4.54 -10.00 -6.40
C ALA A 217 5.60 -10.06 -7.49
N GLU A 218 5.91 -8.90 -8.09
CA GLU A 218 6.90 -8.69 -9.13
C GLU A 218 8.02 -7.78 -8.59
N GLU A 219 9.25 -8.28 -8.53
CA GLU A 219 10.37 -7.60 -7.86
C GLU A 219 10.82 -6.29 -8.52
N GLY A 220 10.64 -6.19 -9.84
CA GLY A 220 11.03 -4.98 -10.56
C GLY A 220 10.69 -5.03 -12.05
N ILE A 221 9.71 -4.25 -12.45
CA ILE A 221 9.29 -4.07 -13.84
C ILE A 221 10.01 -2.85 -14.40
N PRO A 222 10.72 -2.94 -15.54
CA PRO A 222 11.35 -1.78 -16.17
C PRO A 222 10.31 -0.70 -16.49
N VAL A 223 10.56 0.55 -16.14
CA VAL A 223 9.62 1.65 -16.39
C VAL A 223 9.33 1.82 -17.88
N ARG A 224 10.29 1.52 -18.76
CA ARG A 224 10.04 1.49 -20.21
C ARG A 224 9.00 0.45 -20.64
N ALA A 225 8.88 -0.68 -19.92
CA ALA A 225 7.85 -1.68 -20.21
C ALA A 225 6.47 -1.20 -19.77
N ILE A 226 6.38 -0.49 -18.65
CA ILE A 226 5.14 0.17 -18.21
C ILE A 226 4.71 1.22 -19.23
N ALA A 227 5.65 2.08 -19.66
CA ALA A 227 5.39 3.09 -20.71
C ALA A 227 4.99 2.44 -22.05
N GLY A 228 5.62 1.31 -22.40
CA GLY A 228 5.24 0.51 -23.57
C GLY A 228 3.79 0.03 -23.50
N ALA A 229 3.38 -0.57 -22.39
CA ALA A 229 2.00 -1.02 -22.19
C ALA A 229 0.99 0.14 -22.22
N ILE A 230 1.36 1.31 -21.65
CA ILE A 230 0.54 2.53 -21.75
C ILE A 230 0.41 2.97 -23.21
N GLY A 231 1.53 3.00 -23.95
CA GLY A 231 1.54 3.37 -25.36
C GLY A 231 0.66 2.45 -26.21
N GLU A 232 0.76 1.13 -26.02
CA GLU A 232 -0.08 0.12 -26.67
C GLU A 232 -1.57 0.35 -26.37
N GLY A 233 -1.93 0.50 -25.09
CA GLY A 233 -3.31 0.68 -24.66
C GLY A 233 -3.96 1.97 -25.13
N LEU A 234 -3.19 3.06 -25.29
CA LEU A 234 -3.67 4.35 -25.78
C LEU A 234 -3.51 4.56 -27.30
N GLY A 235 -2.78 3.67 -27.99
CA GLY A 235 -2.44 3.85 -29.40
C GLY A 235 -1.48 5.01 -29.65
N VAL A 236 -0.57 5.31 -28.69
CA VAL A 236 0.43 6.38 -28.78
C VAL A 236 1.85 5.81 -28.66
N PRO A 237 2.88 6.52 -29.21
CA PRO A 237 4.24 6.02 -29.11
C PRO A 237 4.76 6.05 -27.65
N ALA A 238 5.56 5.04 -27.28
CA ALA A 238 6.39 5.09 -26.08
C ALA A 238 7.74 5.75 -26.43
N ARG A 239 8.18 6.75 -25.65
CA ARG A 239 9.38 7.54 -25.95
C ARG A 239 10.27 7.77 -24.73
N SER A 240 11.56 7.73 -24.99
CA SER A 240 12.57 8.22 -24.04
C SER A 240 12.57 9.75 -24.00
N ILE A 241 12.68 10.29 -22.80
CA ILE A 241 12.94 11.72 -22.56
C ILE A 241 14.24 11.90 -21.77
N ALA A 242 14.85 13.08 -21.86
CA ALA A 242 16.01 13.40 -21.06
C ALA A 242 15.64 13.56 -19.56
N PRO A 243 16.57 13.28 -18.62
CA PRO A 243 16.28 13.44 -17.19
C PRO A 243 15.80 14.84 -16.80
N GLU A 244 16.29 15.86 -17.49
CA GLU A 244 15.95 17.27 -17.25
C GLU A 244 14.49 17.60 -17.63
N GLU A 245 13.88 16.80 -18.48
CA GLU A 245 12.49 16.95 -18.92
C GLU A 245 11.50 16.27 -17.95
N ALA A 246 11.99 15.44 -17.03
CA ALA A 246 11.14 14.60 -16.17
C ALA A 246 10.17 15.42 -15.32
N GLU A 247 10.64 16.52 -14.70
CA GLU A 247 9.79 17.36 -13.84
C GLU A 247 8.68 18.06 -14.64
N ALA A 248 9.01 18.59 -15.82
CA ALA A 248 8.02 19.22 -16.70
C ALA A 248 6.99 18.20 -17.22
N ARG A 249 7.40 16.95 -17.46
CA ARG A 249 6.54 15.88 -18.00
C ARG A 249 5.66 15.23 -16.92
N PHE A 250 6.23 14.89 -15.77
CA PHE A 250 5.59 14.04 -14.75
C PHE A 250 5.19 14.80 -13.48
N GLY A 251 5.61 16.06 -13.31
CA GLY A 251 5.33 16.84 -12.12
C GLY A 251 5.76 16.10 -10.84
N TRP A 252 4.86 15.94 -9.88
CA TRP A 252 5.12 15.28 -8.61
C TRP A 252 5.57 13.81 -8.73
N LEU A 253 5.27 13.15 -9.87
CA LEU A 253 5.71 11.78 -10.13
C LEU A 253 7.15 11.67 -10.62
N ALA A 254 7.80 12.77 -11.03
CA ALA A 254 9.11 12.74 -11.66
C ALA A 254 10.16 11.95 -10.86
N GLY A 255 10.25 12.21 -9.55
CA GLY A 255 11.16 11.49 -8.67
C GLY A 255 10.89 9.98 -8.58
N PHE A 256 9.62 9.59 -8.63
CA PHE A 256 9.24 8.16 -8.65
C PHE A 256 9.58 7.52 -9.99
N VAL A 257 9.22 8.17 -11.10
CA VAL A 257 9.47 7.64 -12.46
C VAL A 257 10.97 7.46 -12.72
N ALA A 258 11.83 8.29 -12.16
CA ALA A 258 13.27 8.18 -12.31
C ALA A 258 13.92 7.17 -11.34
N ALA A 259 13.26 6.77 -10.25
CA ALA A 259 13.84 5.92 -9.22
C ALA A 259 13.94 4.45 -9.67
N ASP A 260 15.08 3.79 -9.38
CA ASP A 260 15.24 2.33 -9.44
C ASP A 260 15.02 1.78 -8.02
N SER A 261 13.88 1.13 -7.80
CA SER A 261 13.43 0.70 -6.47
C SER A 261 12.94 -0.76 -6.43
N PRO A 262 13.68 -1.73 -7.03
CA PRO A 262 13.26 -3.12 -6.98
C PRO A 262 13.26 -3.64 -5.54
N ALA A 263 12.33 -4.55 -5.23
CA ALA A 263 12.23 -5.12 -3.90
C ALA A 263 11.84 -6.60 -3.97
N SER A 264 12.42 -7.41 -3.09
CA SER A 264 12.10 -8.83 -2.95
C SER A 264 11.05 -9.05 -1.86
N SER A 265 10.27 -10.12 -1.99
CA SER A 265 9.36 -10.64 -0.97
C SER A 265 9.74 -12.05 -0.52
N ALA A 266 10.97 -12.49 -0.78
CA ALA A 266 11.39 -13.87 -0.50
C ALA A 266 11.24 -14.26 0.97
N ALA A 267 11.64 -13.38 1.90
CA ALA A 267 11.49 -13.63 3.34
C ALA A 267 10.01 -13.62 3.77
N THR A 268 9.20 -12.74 3.21
CA THR A 268 7.75 -12.69 3.43
C THR A 268 7.07 -13.99 3.00
N ARG A 269 7.38 -14.48 1.80
CA ARG A 269 6.85 -15.75 1.28
C ARG A 269 7.23 -16.92 2.20
N GLY A 270 8.49 -17.01 2.59
CA GLY A 270 8.96 -18.05 3.51
C GLY A 270 8.33 -17.99 4.90
N ALA A 271 8.18 -16.80 5.47
CA ALA A 271 7.65 -16.62 6.82
C ALA A 271 6.13 -16.84 6.94
N LEU A 272 5.36 -16.42 5.93
CA LEU A 272 3.90 -16.42 5.97
C LEU A 272 3.26 -17.48 5.09
N GLY A 273 4.00 -18.12 4.18
CA GLY A 273 3.45 -18.95 3.12
C GLY A 273 2.61 -18.13 2.14
N TRP A 274 2.98 -16.85 1.95
CA TRP A 274 2.28 -15.98 1.03
C TRP A 274 2.69 -16.25 -0.42
N GLU A 275 1.72 -16.53 -1.25
CA GLU A 275 1.91 -16.76 -2.69
C GLU A 275 1.01 -15.79 -3.47
N PRO A 276 1.57 -14.85 -4.23
CA PRO A 276 0.81 -14.04 -5.18
C PRO A 276 0.22 -14.95 -6.29
N ARG A 277 -1.03 -14.70 -6.66
CA ARG A 277 -1.78 -15.55 -7.60
C ARG A 277 -2.51 -14.76 -8.68
N GLU A 278 -2.60 -13.45 -8.49
CA GLU A 278 -3.29 -12.58 -9.43
C GLU A 278 -2.40 -12.22 -10.62
N ALA A 279 -2.98 -11.63 -11.64
CA ALA A 279 -2.26 -11.16 -12.82
C ALA A 279 -1.11 -10.20 -12.45
N GLY A 280 -0.02 -10.24 -13.20
CA GLY A 280 1.04 -9.24 -13.12
C GLY A 280 0.59 -7.88 -13.64
N LEU A 281 1.34 -6.83 -13.32
CA LEU A 281 0.97 -5.46 -13.66
C LEU A 281 0.68 -5.27 -15.15
N LEU A 282 1.58 -5.72 -16.02
CA LEU A 282 1.43 -5.47 -17.46
C LEU A 282 0.22 -6.19 -18.07
N ASP A 283 -0.10 -7.39 -17.58
CA ASP A 283 -1.26 -8.14 -18.01
C ASP A 283 -2.55 -7.51 -17.46
N ASP A 284 -2.56 -7.12 -16.19
CA ASP A 284 -3.70 -6.41 -15.59
C ASP A 284 -3.96 -5.06 -16.27
N MET A 285 -2.92 -4.34 -16.72
CA MET A 285 -3.09 -3.11 -17.51
C MET A 285 -3.80 -3.37 -18.84
N ARG A 286 -3.50 -4.49 -19.51
CA ARG A 286 -4.12 -4.85 -20.80
C ARG A 286 -5.57 -5.32 -20.65
N GLU A 287 -5.86 -6.06 -19.60
CA GLU A 287 -7.13 -6.78 -19.41
C GLU A 287 -8.05 -6.14 -18.36
N GLY A 288 -7.52 -5.32 -17.47
CA GLY A 288 -8.19 -4.77 -16.27
C GLY A 288 -9.00 -3.50 -16.48
N GLY A 289 -9.17 -3.02 -17.73
CA GLY A 289 -9.97 -1.83 -18.05
C GLY A 289 -9.29 -0.50 -17.69
N TYR A 290 -7.96 -0.44 -17.74
CA TYR A 290 -7.21 0.79 -17.48
C TYR A 290 -7.32 1.85 -18.56
N PHE A 291 -7.67 1.46 -19.79
CA PHE A 291 -7.69 2.32 -20.96
C PHE A 291 -9.12 2.69 -21.44
N ASP A 292 -10.14 2.14 -20.79
CA ASP A 292 -11.57 2.38 -21.08
C ASP A 292 -12.02 3.83 -20.81
#